data_3317061c026eebd3c337e42a613aaf1c
#
_entry.id   3317061c026eebd3c337e42a613aaf1c
#
_cell.length_a   1.000
_cell.length_b   1.000
_cell.length_c   1.000
_cell.angle_alpha   90.00
_cell.angle_beta   90.00
_cell.angle_gamma   90.00
#
_symmetry.space_group_name_H-M   'P 1'
#
loop_
_entity.id
_entity.type
_entity.pdbx_description
1 polymer ?
#
loop_
_entity_poly.entity_id
_entity_poly.type
_entity_poly.pdbx_seq_one_letter_code
_entity_poly.pdbx_strand_id
1 'polypeptide(L)'
;MSKTTFDNLTRSSIWSAHKNSCFYCSQTLDWGDLQIDHIIPESLEKNPDKFEQIKTDLGLDKNFNLNAIYNLVPAHSKCNLRKSDGLFDKNATLFYLSIALKKEAKVNIEIEKLKRKKNKGLIISKLQSALSANLINAEELKNILKDAEKKNWKIKEIKLPIGIEFIDEIYDVFYLNTDFSSFLDKKLMIYNDVKYLELVNDNDKKINVSTLNEWKDARVKGFYPLTTYAIKMSNTFTFFEEFIEVLEKAKMPKVSFINDPWIKINMLDYLSPNILFDVEGRLKKYIVEGKSIGDLVRSGIVKFDISPGIFEFSLEFEGFETSLLEQFRADFNDDGIEDIFVSGWVRAIHGTMGFGFTEILTRLSQKHLIDKA
;
A
#
# COMPACT_ATOMS: atom_id res chain seq x y z
N MET A 1 -5.58 -25.96 -23.34
CA MET A 1 -6.58 -25.25 -22.50
C MET A 1 -5.99 -25.13 -21.09
N SER A 2 -5.97 -23.92 -20.53
CA SER A 2 -5.58 -23.68 -19.15
C SER A 2 -6.40 -24.55 -18.20
N LYS A 3 -5.75 -25.16 -17.21
CA LYS A 3 -6.42 -25.91 -16.13
C LYS A 3 -6.83 -25.03 -14.97
N THR A 4 -6.21 -23.87 -14.85
CA THR A 4 -6.47 -22.94 -13.73
C THR A 4 -7.74 -22.17 -14.00
N THR A 5 -8.72 -22.37 -13.12
CA THR A 5 -9.97 -21.58 -13.11
C THR A 5 -9.80 -20.42 -12.13
N PHE A 6 -9.74 -19.21 -12.67
CA PHE A 6 -9.74 -18.00 -11.85
C PHE A 6 -11.16 -17.69 -11.38
N ASP A 7 -11.31 -17.28 -10.14
CA ASP A 7 -12.58 -16.86 -9.59
C ASP A 7 -13.10 -15.57 -10.29
N ASN A 8 -14.39 -15.32 -10.16
CA ASN A 8 -15.02 -14.17 -10.81
C ASN A 8 -14.48 -12.83 -10.31
N LEU A 9 -13.95 -12.76 -9.10
CA LEU A 9 -13.37 -11.57 -8.52
C LEU A 9 -12.05 -11.24 -9.22
N THR A 10 -11.14 -12.21 -9.34
CA THR A 10 -9.86 -12.06 -10.06
C THR A 10 -10.10 -11.73 -11.54
N ARG A 11 -10.98 -12.45 -12.21
CA ARG A 11 -11.33 -12.20 -13.61
C ARG A 11 -11.86 -10.79 -13.85
N SER A 12 -12.80 -10.34 -13.00
CA SER A 12 -13.39 -9.01 -13.09
C SER A 12 -12.34 -7.89 -12.83
N SER A 13 -11.43 -8.13 -11.90
CA SER A 13 -10.39 -7.17 -11.56
C SER A 13 -9.37 -7.00 -12.68
N ILE A 14 -8.92 -8.11 -13.29
CA ILE A 14 -8.02 -8.08 -14.46
C ILE A 14 -8.72 -7.36 -15.62
N TRP A 15 -9.96 -7.72 -15.92
CA TRP A 15 -10.75 -7.11 -16.99
C TRP A 15 -10.93 -5.59 -16.81
N SER A 16 -11.32 -5.15 -15.61
CA SER A 16 -11.50 -3.73 -15.27
C SER A 16 -10.19 -2.94 -15.33
N ALA A 17 -9.08 -3.49 -14.81
CA ALA A 17 -7.77 -2.85 -14.86
C ALA A 17 -7.27 -2.62 -16.29
N HIS A 18 -7.70 -3.46 -17.22
CA HIS A 18 -7.44 -3.33 -18.66
C HIS A 18 -8.54 -2.56 -19.43
N LYS A 19 -9.38 -1.78 -18.71
CA LYS A 19 -10.43 -0.92 -19.30
C LYS A 19 -11.46 -1.72 -20.15
N ASN A 20 -11.77 -2.94 -19.73
CA ASN A 20 -12.71 -3.85 -20.40
C ASN A 20 -12.33 -4.11 -21.86
N SER A 21 -11.05 -4.21 -22.17
CA SER A 21 -10.53 -4.43 -23.51
C SER A 21 -9.64 -5.67 -23.56
N CYS A 22 -9.65 -6.33 -24.71
CA CYS A 22 -8.77 -7.46 -24.99
C CYS A 22 -7.31 -6.99 -25.06
N PHE A 23 -6.42 -7.66 -24.35
CA PHE A 23 -5.00 -7.32 -24.31
C PHE A 23 -4.32 -7.40 -25.68
N TYR A 24 -4.71 -8.39 -26.50
CA TYR A 24 -4.04 -8.66 -27.78
C TYR A 24 -4.54 -7.80 -28.95
N CYS A 25 -5.84 -7.55 -29.03
CA CYS A 25 -6.40 -6.78 -30.15
C CYS A 25 -6.89 -5.39 -29.76
N SER A 26 -6.84 -5.04 -28.49
CA SER A 26 -7.26 -3.73 -27.91
C SER A 26 -8.74 -3.37 -28.15
N GLN A 27 -9.54 -4.28 -28.70
CA GLN A 27 -10.98 -4.07 -28.88
C GLN A 27 -11.73 -4.30 -27.57
N THR A 28 -12.91 -3.71 -27.47
CA THR A 28 -13.82 -3.93 -26.34
C THR A 28 -14.07 -5.43 -26.14
N LEU A 29 -14.03 -5.86 -24.90
CA LEU A 29 -14.15 -7.25 -24.49
C LEU A 29 -15.35 -7.39 -23.55
N ASP A 30 -16.38 -8.10 -24.01
CA ASP A 30 -17.55 -8.39 -23.21
C ASP A 30 -17.27 -9.48 -22.17
N TRP A 31 -17.97 -9.40 -21.02
CA TRP A 31 -17.82 -10.37 -19.94
C TRP A 31 -18.09 -11.82 -20.39
N GLY A 32 -19.05 -12.01 -21.29
CA GLY A 32 -19.40 -13.34 -21.81
C GLY A 32 -18.30 -14.00 -22.65
N ASP A 33 -17.43 -13.19 -23.29
CA ASP A 33 -16.28 -13.67 -24.11
C ASP A 33 -14.94 -13.55 -23.37
N LEU A 34 -14.95 -13.05 -22.13
CA LEU A 34 -13.75 -12.88 -21.34
C LEU A 34 -13.08 -14.22 -20.99
N GLN A 35 -11.84 -14.36 -21.41
CA GLN A 35 -10.90 -15.36 -20.94
C GLN A 35 -9.70 -14.69 -20.29
N ILE A 36 -9.13 -15.32 -19.28
CA ILE A 36 -7.83 -14.91 -18.71
C ILE A 36 -6.78 -15.82 -19.34
N ASP A 37 -5.84 -15.18 -20.01
CA ASP A 37 -4.73 -15.85 -20.68
C ASP A 37 -3.41 -15.59 -19.97
N HIS A 38 -2.49 -16.55 -20.06
CA HIS A 38 -1.15 -16.45 -19.54
C HIS A 38 -0.21 -15.97 -20.66
N ILE A 39 0.51 -14.86 -20.47
CA ILE A 39 1.52 -14.38 -21.43
C ILE A 39 2.58 -15.48 -21.66
N ILE A 40 3.16 -15.99 -20.58
CA ILE A 40 3.97 -17.22 -20.57
C ILE A 40 3.05 -18.38 -20.26
N PRO A 41 2.91 -19.38 -21.15
CA PRO A 41 1.89 -20.42 -21.03
C PRO A 41 1.97 -21.25 -19.75
N GLU A 42 0.81 -21.47 -19.10
CA GLU A 42 0.68 -22.36 -17.94
C GLU A 42 1.12 -23.80 -18.21
N SER A 43 1.05 -24.25 -19.47
CA SER A 43 1.46 -25.61 -19.86
C SER A 43 2.93 -25.92 -19.54
N LEU A 44 3.75 -24.90 -19.31
CA LEU A 44 5.17 -25.04 -18.93
C LEU A 44 5.35 -25.62 -17.50
N GLU A 45 4.32 -25.58 -16.64
CA GLU A 45 4.36 -26.30 -15.36
C GLU A 45 4.64 -27.80 -15.51
N LYS A 46 4.23 -28.38 -16.64
CA LYS A 46 4.43 -29.81 -16.91
C LYS A 46 5.83 -30.16 -17.41
N ASN A 47 6.65 -29.16 -17.70
CA ASN A 47 8.02 -29.34 -18.16
C ASN A 47 8.94 -28.35 -17.44
N PRO A 48 9.32 -28.63 -16.18
CA PRO A 48 10.13 -27.74 -15.36
C PRO A 48 11.47 -27.37 -16.02
N ASP A 49 12.14 -28.30 -16.66
CA ASP A 49 13.45 -28.05 -17.30
C ASP A 49 13.33 -27.01 -18.41
N LYS A 50 12.30 -27.16 -19.26
CA LYS A 50 11.99 -26.18 -20.30
C LYS A 50 11.61 -24.82 -19.72
N PHE A 51 10.88 -24.80 -18.60
CA PHE A 51 10.50 -23.56 -17.94
C PHE A 51 11.72 -22.84 -17.36
N GLU A 52 12.66 -23.56 -16.71
CA GLU A 52 13.90 -22.98 -16.22
C GLU A 52 14.76 -22.40 -17.35
N GLN A 53 14.85 -23.10 -18.49
CA GLN A 53 15.53 -22.58 -19.67
C GLN A 53 14.87 -21.28 -20.17
N ILE A 54 13.54 -21.23 -20.28
CA ILE A 54 12.79 -20.03 -20.68
C ILE A 54 13.02 -18.88 -19.70
N LYS A 55 12.99 -19.13 -18.38
CA LYS A 55 13.31 -18.10 -17.38
C LYS A 55 14.71 -17.51 -17.61
N THR A 56 15.69 -18.37 -17.85
CA THR A 56 17.08 -17.96 -18.13
C THR A 56 17.17 -17.16 -19.42
N ASP A 57 16.56 -17.62 -20.50
CA ASP A 57 16.60 -16.99 -21.82
C ASP A 57 15.92 -15.60 -21.82
N LEU A 58 14.86 -15.45 -21.05
CA LEU A 58 14.12 -14.20 -20.89
C LEU A 58 14.71 -13.29 -19.80
N GLY A 59 15.62 -13.78 -18.95
CA GLY A 59 16.16 -13.03 -17.80
C GLY A 59 15.12 -12.78 -16.71
N LEU A 60 14.18 -13.70 -16.50
CA LEU A 60 13.14 -13.60 -15.48
C LEU A 60 13.68 -13.99 -14.10
N ASP A 61 12.98 -13.53 -13.06
CA ASP A 61 13.27 -13.95 -11.69
C ASP A 61 13.15 -15.47 -11.53
N LYS A 62 14.01 -16.07 -10.69
CA LYS A 62 13.98 -17.51 -10.40
C LYS A 62 12.63 -17.95 -9.82
N ASN A 63 11.99 -17.07 -9.05
CA ASN A 63 10.69 -17.29 -8.43
C ASN A 63 9.52 -16.88 -9.33
N PHE A 64 9.74 -16.65 -10.63
CA PHE A 64 8.66 -16.27 -11.54
C PHE A 64 7.51 -17.27 -11.47
N ASN A 65 6.32 -16.73 -11.12
CA ASN A 65 5.10 -17.53 -10.96
C ASN A 65 4.20 -17.37 -12.20
N LEU A 66 3.89 -18.49 -12.85
CA LEU A 66 3.01 -18.50 -14.04
C LEU A 66 1.62 -17.96 -13.74
N ASN A 67 1.11 -18.14 -12.53
CA ASN A 67 -0.23 -17.71 -12.11
C ASN A 67 -0.27 -16.32 -11.44
N ALA A 68 0.86 -15.60 -11.39
CA ALA A 68 0.89 -14.25 -10.86
C ALA A 68 0.20 -13.24 -11.79
N ILE A 69 -0.37 -12.19 -11.21
CA ILE A 69 -1.14 -11.16 -11.93
C ILE A 69 -0.35 -10.56 -13.10
N TYR A 70 0.95 -10.37 -12.95
CA TYR A 70 1.82 -9.82 -14.01
C TYR A 70 1.97 -10.74 -15.23
N ASN A 71 1.53 -12.00 -15.15
CA ASN A 71 1.50 -12.94 -16.28
C ASN A 71 0.10 -13.16 -16.84
N LEU A 72 -0.94 -12.55 -16.24
CA LEU A 72 -2.34 -12.77 -16.57
C LEU A 72 -2.95 -11.56 -17.29
N VAL A 73 -3.62 -11.80 -18.41
CA VAL A 73 -4.22 -10.76 -19.23
C VAL A 73 -5.62 -11.13 -19.71
N PRO A 74 -6.54 -10.14 -19.90
CA PRO A 74 -7.85 -10.41 -20.42
C PRO A 74 -7.82 -10.56 -21.95
N ALA A 75 -8.44 -11.56 -22.47
CA ALA A 75 -8.48 -11.84 -23.91
C ALA A 75 -9.85 -12.32 -24.37
N HIS A 76 -10.20 -12.03 -25.63
CA HIS A 76 -11.30 -12.72 -26.31
C HIS A 76 -10.96 -14.20 -26.46
N SER A 77 -11.95 -15.07 -26.41
CA SER A 77 -11.77 -16.50 -26.68
C SER A 77 -11.04 -16.77 -28.00
N LYS A 78 -11.38 -16.02 -29.04
CA LYS A 78 -10.74 -16.10 -30.35
C LYS A 78 -9.27 -15.66 -30.35
N CYS A 79 -8.93 -14.60 -29.59
CA CYS A 79 -7.55 -14.11 -29.49
C CYS A 79 -6.69 -15.08 -28.70
N ASN A 80 -7.24 -15.62 -27.60
CA ASN A 80 -6.59 -16.64 -26.79
C ASN A 80 -6.33 -17.93 -27.59
N LEU A 81 -7.31 -18.40 -28.35
CA LEU A 81 -7.14 -19.56 -29.23
C LEU A 81 -6.06 -19.35 -30.31
N ARG A 82 -5.94 -18.15 -30.88
CA ARG A 82 -4.87 -17.85 -31.85
C ARG A 82 -3.49 -17.88 -31.25
N LYS A 83 -3.34 -17.41 -30.00
CA LYS A 83 -2.08 -17.53 -29.28
C LYS A 83 -1.79 -18.96 -28.89
N SER A 84 -2.81 -19.72 -28.47
CA SER A 84 -2.70 -21.10 -27.99
C SER A 84 -1.63 -21.23 -26.87
N ASP A 85 -0.93 -22.36 -26.82
CA ASP A 85 0.19 -22.59 -25.91
C ASP A 85 1.54 -22.05 -26.46
N GLY A 86 1.47 -21.18 -27.47
CA GLY A 86 2.67 -20.56 -28.07
C GLY A 86 3.29 -19.52 -27.13
N LEU A 87 4.61 -19.56 -27.04
CA LEU A 87 5.39 -18.48 -26.48
C LEU A 87 5.74 -17.51 -27.62
N PHE A 88 5.55 -16.22 -27.38
CA PHE A 88 6.01 -15.18 -28.29
C PHE A 88 7.56 -15.18 -28.37
N ASP A 89 8.13 -14.52 -29.37
CA ASP A 89 9.55 -14.25 -29.36
C ASP A 89 9.99 -13.50 -28.09
N LYS A 90 11.28 -13.51 -27.79
CA LYS A 90 11.84 -12.95 -26.58
C LYS A 90 11.41 -11.50 -26.34
N ASN A 91 11.52 -10.65 -27.35
CA ASN A 91 11.25 -9.22 -27.22
C ASN A 91 9.76 -8.95 -27.02
N ALA A 92 8.90 -9.63 -27.76
CA ALA A 92 7.45 -9.53 -27.62
C ALA A 92 6.99 -10.05 -26.25
N THR A 93 7.55 -11.17 -25.76
CA THR A 93 7.21 -11.70 -24.43
C THR A 93 7.56 -10.70 -23.34
N LEU A 94 8.76 -10.16 -23.34
CA LEU A 94 9.21 -9.16 -22.35
C LEU A 94 8.39 -7.88 -22.43
N PHE A 95 8.06 -7.43 -23.64
CA PHE A 95 7.21 -6.27 -23.84
C PHE A 95 5.81 -6.47 -23.24
N TYR A 96 5.17 -7.60 -23.52
CA TYR A 96 3.84 -7.91 -22.97
C TYR A 96 3.87 -8.07 -21.44
N LEU A 97 4.87 -8.75 -20.89
CA LEU A 97 5.06 -8.83 -19.44
C LEU A 97 5.24 -7.46 -18.81
N SER A 98 5.99 -6.56 -19.44
CA SER A 98 6.16 -5.18 -18.94
C SER A 98 4.85 -4.40 -18.88
N ILE A 99 3.95 -4.60 -19.86
CA ILE A 99 2.63 -3.98 -19.86
C ILE A 99 1.75 -4.57 -18.75
N ALA A 100 1.74 -5.90 -18.60
CA ALA A 100 0.95 -6.56 -17.58
C ALA A 100 1.44 -6.21 -16.17
N LEU A 101 2.75 -6.15 -15.94
CA LEU A 101 3.36 -5.73 -14.68
C LEU A 101 2.94 -4.30 -14.27
N LYS A 102 2.88 -3.37 -15.22
CA LYS A 102 2.38 -2.00 -14.97
C LYS A 102 0.90 -1.97 -14.57
N LYS A 103 0.14 -3.03 -14.84
CA LYS A 103 -1.26 -3.15 -14.46
C LYS A 103 -1.50 -3.87 -13.13
N GLU A 104 -0.50 -4.57 -12.62
CA GLU A 104 -0.61 -5.40 -11.43
C GLU A 104 -1.15 -4.62 -10.22
N ALA A 105 -0.57 -3.47 -9.90
CA ALA A 105 -1.05 -2.63 -8.79
C ALA A 105 -2.52 -2.25 -8.95
N LYS A 106 -2.95 -1.91 -10.17
CA LYS A 106 -4.35 -1.59 -10.47
C LYS A 106 -5.27 -2.79 -10.32
N VAL A 107 -4.83 -3.97 -10.76
CA VAL A 107 -5.60 -5.22 -10.59
C VAL A 107 -5.81 -5.48 -9.09
N ASN A 108 -4.76 -5.37 -8.28
CA ASN A 108 -4.84 -5.57 -6.84
C ASN A 108 -5.80 -4.59 -6.16
N ILE A 109 -5.80 -3.31 -6.54
CA ILE A 109 -6.77 -2.32 -6.07
C ILE A 109 -8.21 -2.73 -6.42
N GLU A 110 -8.46 -3.19 -7.64
CA GLU A 110 -9.80 -3.65 -8.05
C GLU A 110 -10.24 -4.93 -7.30
N ILE A 111 -9.31 -5.85 -7.04
CA ILE A 111 -9.57 -7.04 -6.19
C ILE A 111 -10.07 -6.58 -4.81
N GLU A 112 -9.36 -5.67 -4.16
CA GLU A 112 -9.73 -5.19 -2.83
C GLU A 112 -11.08 -4.46 -2.82
N LYS A 113 -11.37 -3.62 -3.80
CA LYS A 113 -12.69 -2.97 -3.95
C LYS A 113 -13.82 -3.99 -4.04
N LEU A 114 -13.64 -5.04 -4.82
CA LEU A 114 -14.67 -6.08 -5.01
C LEU A 114 -14.84 -6.95 -3.76
N LYS A 115 -13.74 -7.31 -3.07
CA LYS A 115 -13.79 -7.99 -1.77
C LYS A 115 -14.62 -7.19 -0.76
N ARG A 116 -14.40 -5.88 -0.65
CA ARG A 116 -15.14 -4.99 0.24
C ARG A 116 -16.63 -4.96 -0.08
N LYS A 117 -17.00 -4.85 -1.36
CA LYS A 117 -18.41 -4.90 -1.80
C LYS A 117 -19.06 -6.22 -1.42
N LYS A 118 -18.36 -7.34 -1.61
CA LYS A 118 -18.83 -8.67 -1.22
C LYS A 118 -19.04 -8.78 0.28
N ASN A 119 -18.06 -8.32 1.08
CA ASN A 119 -18.13 -8.35 2.54
C ASN A 119 -19.29 -7.48 3.08
N LYS A 120 -19.48 -6.27 2.51
CA LYS A 120 -20.63 -5.41 2.86
C LYS A 120 -21.95 -6.12 2.61
N GLY A 121 -22.09 -6.77 1.44
CA GLY A 121 -23.30 -7.54 1.11
C GLY A 121 -23.53 -8.71 2.08
N LEU A 122 -22.49 -9.43 2.48
CA LEU A 122 -22.57 -10.50 3.46
C LEU A 122 -23.01 -10.00 4.85
N ILE A 123 -22.49 -8.86 5.32
CA ILE A 123 -22.87 -8.25 6.59
C ILE A 123 -24.37 -7.88 6.56
N ILE A 124 -24.81 -7.20 5.50
CA ILE A 124 -26.22 -6.82 5.35
C ILE A 124 -27.12 -8.07 5.33
N SER A 125 -26.76 -9.10 4.58
CA SER A 125 -27.51 -10.37 4.52
C SER A 125 -27.56 -11.06 5.90
N LYS A 126 -26.45 -11.09 6.63
CA LYS A 126 -26.42 -11.66 8.00
C LYS A 126 -27.31 -10.86 8.97
N LEU A 127 -27.29 -9.52 8.89
CA LEU A 127 -28.18 -8.68 9.70
C LEU A 127 -29.66 -8.90 9.36
N GLN A 128 -30.00 -8.98 8.08
CA GLN A 128 -31.36 -9.31 7.65
C GLN A 128 -31.81 -10.68 8.13
N SER A 129 -30.94 -11.69 8.01
CA SER A 129 -31.22 -13.03 8.52
C SER A 129 -31.40 -13.05 10.03
N ALA A 130 -30.57 -12.34 10.79
CA ALA A 130 -30.68 -12.26 12.25
C ALA A 130 -31.98 -11.56 12.69
N LEU A 131 -32.38 -10.50 12.00
CA LEU A 131 -33.68 -9.84 12.24
C LEU A 131 -34.85 -10.77 11.91
N SER A 132 -34.80 -11.46 10.76
CA SER A 132 -35.86 -12.38 10.33
C SER A 132 -35.99 -13.61 11.25
N ALA A 133 -34.88 -14.05 11.84
CA ALA A 133 -34.86 -15.15 12.81
C ALA A 133 -35.12 -14.70 14.25
N ASN A 134 -35.44 -13.44 14.48
CA ASN A 134 -35.61 -12.84 15.82
C ASN A 134 -34.41 -13.06 16.76
N LEU A 135 -33.20 -13.22 16.23
CA LEU A 135 -31.95 -13.28 17.00
C LEU A 135 -31.54 -11.91 17.53
N ILE A 136 -31.89 -10.85 16.80
CA ILE A 136 -31.85 -9.45 17.22
C ILE A 136 -33.17 -8.81 16.80
N ASN A 137 -33.67 -7.86 17.60
CA ASN A 137 -34.84 -7.11 17.23
C ASN A 137 -34.50 -5.70 16.70
N ALA A 138 -35.45 -5.05 16.07
CA ALA A 138 -35.24 -3.74 15.47
C ALA A 138 -34.86 -2.64 16.50
N GLU A 139 -35.34 -2.74 17.76
CA GLU A 139 -35.01 -1.80 18.81
C GLU A 139 -33.57 -2.02 19.33
N GLU A 140 -33.11 -3.24 19.45
CA GLU A 140 -31.71 -3.55 19.78
C GLU A 140 -30.78 -2.98 18.71
N LEU A 141 -31.10 -3.23 17.43
CA LEU A 141 -30.29 -2.66 16.32
C LEU A 141 -30.31 -1.12 16.34
N LYS A 142 -31.47 -0.51 16.59
CA LYS A 142 -31.60 0.95 16.72
C LYS A 142 -30.80 1.51 17.91
N ASN A 143 -30.76 0.80 19.02
CA ASN A 143 -29.95 1.19 20.16
C ASN A 143 -28.45 1.10 19.88
N ILE A 144 -28.00 0.03 19.20
CA ILE A 144 -26.62 -0.09 18.71
C ILE A 144 -26.27 1.10 17.80
N LEU A 145 -27.15 1.45 16.85
CA LEU A 145 -26.93 2.58 15.95
C LEU A 145 -26.94 3.93 16.69
N LYS A 146 -27.85 4.15 17.65
CA LYS A 146 -27.87 5.35 18.49
C LYS A 146 -26.64 5.48 19.37
N ASP A 147 -26.14 4.37 19.92
CA ASP A 147 -24.91 4.37 20.68
C ASP A 147 -23.68 4.61 19.78
N ALA A 148 -23.73 4.12 18.56
CA ALA A 148 -22.74 4.42 17.53
C ALA A 148 -22.76 5.93 17.16
N GLU A 149 -23.95 6.54 16.99
CA GLU A 149 -24.12 7.97 16.75
C GLU A 149 -23.65 8.82 17.94
N LYS A 150 -24.03 8.45 19.18
CA LYS A 150 -23.60 9.15 20.40
C LYS A 150 -22.09 9.11 20.63
N LYS A 151 -21.48 7.99 20.28
CA LYS A 151 -20.02 7.81 20.38
C LYS A 151 -19.27 8.41 19.19
N ASN A 152 -19.97 9.11 18.28
CA ASN A 152 -19.42 9.66 17.05
C ASN A 152 -18.65 8.59 16.25
N TRP A 153 -19.22 7.38 16.19
CA TRP A 153 -18.67 6.29 15.39
C TRP A 153 -18.79 6.61 13.89
N LYS A 154 -18.17 7.66 13.46
CA LYS A 154 -17.62 7.68 12.12
C LYS A 154 -16.48 6.67 12.16
N ILE A 155 -16.80 5.44 11.80
CA ILE A 155 -15.82 4.36 11.67
C ILE A 155 -14.90 4.78 10.53
N LYS A 156 -13.81 5.44 10.87
CA LYS A 156 -12.77 5.75 9.89
C LYS A 156 -11.99 4.47 9.68
N GLU A 157 -12.15 3.88 8.50
CA GLU A 157 -11.32 2.78 8.03
C GLU A 157 -9.88 3.26 7.90
N ILE A 158 -8.98 2.68 8.67
CA ILE A 158 -7.54 2.90 8.57
C ILE A 158 -6.96 1.64 7.96
N LYS A 159 -6.35 1.77 6.79
CA LYS A 159 -5.70 0.66 6.13
C LYS A 159 -4.40 0.31 6.83
N LEU A 160 -4.06 -0.97 6.81
CA LEU A 160 -2.72 -1.40 7.20
C LEU A 160 -1.71 -0.69 6.30
N PRO A 161 -0.62 -0.15 6.86
CA PRO A 161 0.42 0.49 6.05
C PRO A 161 0.97 -0.46 5.00
N ILE A 162 1.31 0.08 3.83
CA ILE A 162 1.95 -0.69 2.77
C ILE A 162 3.27 -1.28 3.29
N GLY A 163 3.45 -2.58 3.11
CA GLY A 163 4.64 -3.31 3.57
C GLY A 163 4.52 -3.90 4.97
N ILE A 164 3.38 -3.71 5.65
CA ILE A 164 3.04 -4.41 6.88
C ILE A 164 2.01 -5.49 6.57
N GLU A 165 2.38 -6.73 6.81
CA GLU A 165 1.54 -7.92 6.61
C GLU A 165 1.70 -8.85 7.82
N PHE A 166 0.64 -9.59 8.17
CA PHE A 166 0.71 -10.62 9.20
C PHE A 166 0.80 -12.01 8.56
N ILE A 167 1.58 -12.92 9.16
CA ILE A 167 1.87 -14.24 8.59
C ILE A 167 0.62 -15.12 8.51
N ASP A 168 -0.22 -15.09 9.54
CA ASP A 168 -1.31 -16.06 9.71
C ASP A 168 -2.70 -15.46 9.51
N GLU A 169 -2.79 -14.14 9.24
CA GLU A 169 -4.07 -13.44 9.19
C GLU A 169 -4.05 -12.30 8.16
N ILE A 170 -5.12 -12.17 7.41
CA ILE A 170 -5.33 -11.04 6.50
C ILE A 170 -6.10 -9.96 7.25
N TYR A 171 -5.40 -8.94 7.72
CA TYR A 171 -6.01 -7.72 8.22
C TYR A 171 -5.83 -6.61 7.18
N ASP A 172 -6.95 -6.14 6.65
CA ASP A 172 -6.91 -5.06 5.65
C ASP A 172 -7.23 -3.69 6.27
N VAL A 173 -7.84 -3.66 7.45
CA VAL A 173 -8.45 -2.45 8.01
C VAL A 173 -8.43 -2.45 9.53
N PHE A 174 -8.00 -1.34 10.11
CA PHE A 174 -8.20 -0.98 11.51
C PHE A 174 -9.33 0.04 11.65
N TYR A 175 -9.85 0.16 12.84
CA TYR A 175 -10.82 1.20 13.18
C TYR A 175 -10.28 2.05 14.32
N LEU A 176 -10.49 3.37 14.28
CA LEU A 176 -10.25 4.22 15.44
C LEU A 176 -11.00 3.62 16.65
N ASN A 177 -10.34 3.51 17.78
CA ASN A 177 -10.79 2.84 19.01
C ASN A 177 -10.71 1.28 19.01
N THR A 178 -10.01 0.67 18.08
CA THR A 178 -9.64 -0.76 18.21
C THR A 178 -8.66 -0.92 19.36
N ASP A 179 -8.81 -1.98 20.14
CA ASP A 179 -7.77 -2.41 21.07
C ASP A 179 -6.60 -3.01 20.27
N PHE A 180 -5.51 -2.26 20.18
CA PHE A 180 -4.31 -2.64 19.43
C PHE A 180 -3.41 -3.61 20.18
N SER A 181 -3.64 -3.88 21.46
CA SER A 181 -2.82 -4.79 22.26
C SER A 181 -2.72 -6.18 21.63
N SER A 182 -3.80 -6.66 21.03
CA SER A 182 -3.85 -7.96 20.36
C SER A 182 -2.98 -8.03 19.09
N PHE A 183 -2.59 -6.89 18.51
CA PHE A 183 -1.75 -6.84 17.31
C PHE A 183 -0.25 -6.90 17.64
N LEU A 184 0.12 -6.55 18.87
CA LEU A 184 1.52 -6.53 19.30
C LEU A 184 2.15 -7.93 19.34
N ASP A 185 1.34 -8.97 19.53
CA ASP A 185 1.77 -10.38 19.56
C ASP A 185 1.56 -11.11 18.23
N LYS A 186 1.06 -10.42 17.20
CA LYS A 186 0.92 -11.02 15.88
C LYS A 186 2.25 -11.05 15.14
N LYS A 187 2.49 -12.18 14.45
CA LYS A 187 3.71 -12.36 13.67
C LYS A 187 3.67 -11.52 12.40
N LEU A 188 4.65 -10.67 12.23
CA LEU A 188 4.81 -9.84 11.04
C LEU A 188 5.49 -10.61 9.91
N MET A 189 5.00 -10.43 8.69
CA MET A 189 5.73 -10.77 7.49
C MET A 189 6.78 -9.67 7.26
N ILE A 190 8.04 -10.03 7.35
CA ILE A 190 9.15 -9.12 7.08
C ILE A 190 9.51 -9.28 5.61
N TYR A 191 9.90 -8.22 4.97
CA TYR A 191 10.24 -8.13 3.55
C TYR A 191 10.70 -9.45 2.87
N ASN A 192 10.13 -9.82 1.72
CA ASN A 192 10.43 -11.03 0.93
C ASN A 192 10.19 -12.36 1.68
N ASP A 193 9.04 -12.52 2.32
CA ASP A 193 8.63 -13.76 3.01
C ASP A 193 9.52 -14.16 4.21
N VAL A 194 10.34 -13.26 4.73
CA VAL A 194 11.12 -13.47 5.94
C VAL A 194 10.19 -13.43 7.15
N LYS A 195 10.19 -14.51 7.93
CA LYS A 195 9.25 -14.71 9.06
C LYS A 195 9.80 -14.30 10.42
N TYR A 196 11.06 -13.91 10.52
CA TYR A 196 11.70 -13.46 11.74
C TYR A 196 12.92 -12.60 11.43
N LEU A 197 13.29 -11.74 12.36
CA LEU A 197 14.50 -10.93 12.31
C LEU A 197 15.48 -11.45 13.36
N GLU A 198 16.72 -11.79 12.96
CA GLU A 198 17.78 -12.13 13.89
C GLU A 198 18.42 -10.84 14.45
N LEU A 199 18.49 -10.77 15.77
CA LEU A 199 19.14 -9.69 16.51
C LEU A 199 20.28 -10.27 17.35
N VAL A 200 21.29 -9.45 17.62
CA VAL A 200 22.44 -9.81 18.45
C VAL A 200 22.62 -8.80 19.59
N ASN A 201 23.34 -9.18 20.63
CA ASN A 201 23.77 -8.27 21.68
C ASN A 201 25.30 -8.24 21.80
N ASP A 202 25.84 -7.41 22.66
CA ASP A 202 27.29 -7.22 22.87
C ASP A 202 28.03 -8.49 23.35
N ASN A 203 27.31 -9.53 23.77
CA ASN A 203 27.86 -10.82 24.17
C ASN A 203 27.71 -11.88 23.06
N ASP A 204 27.51 -11.47 21.82
CA ASP A 204 27.27 -12.33 20.65
C ASP A 204 26.08 -13.28 20.77
N LYS A 205 25.19 -13.07 21.76
CA LYS A 205 23.97 -13.84 21.88
C LYS A 205 22.99 -13.43 20.79
N LYS A 206 22.38 -14.43 20.15
CA LYS A 206 21.40 -14.22 19.07
C LYS A 206 20.00 -14.57 19.52
N ILE A 207 19.03 -13.82 19.08
CA ILE A 207 17.59 -14.10 19.23
C ILE A 207 16.86 -13.81 17.93
N ASN A 208 15.72 -14.46 17.72
CA ASN A 208 14.82 -14.19 16.63
C ASN A 208 13.58 -13.47 17.16
N VAL A 209 13.15 -12.45 16.46
CA VAL A 209 11.91 -11.71 16.75
C VAL A 209 10.99 -11.73 15.53
N SER A 210 9.71 -11.90 15.76
CA SER A 210 8.68 -11.97 14.73
C SER A 210 7.46 -11.10 15.05
N THR A 211 7.32 -10.66 16.30
CA THR A 211 6.22 -9.83 16.79
C THR A 211 6.74 -8.47 17.29
N LEU A 212 5.86 -7.50 17.38
CA LEU A 212 6.25 -6.17 17.89
C LEU A 212 6.63 -6.22 19.37
N ASN A 213 5.95 -7.03 20.18
CA ASN A 213 6.33 -7.22 21.59
C ASN A 213 7.72 -7.84 21.73
N GLU A 214 8.04 -8.89 20.96
CA GLU A 214 9.38 -9.48 20.93
C GLU A 214 10.44 -8.48 20.52
N TRP A 215 10.15 -7.61 19.53
CA TRP A 215 11.03 -6.54 19.10
C TRP A 215 11.29 -5.51 20.19
N LYS A 216 10.24 -5.01 20.87
CA LYS A 216 10.35 -4.06 21.98
C LYS A 216 11.18 -4.64 23.14
N ASP A 217 10.85 -5.86 23.53
CA ASP A 217 11.55 -6.59 24.60
C ASP A 217 13.02 -6.84 24.29
N ALA A 218 13.34 -7.18 23.05
CA ALA A 218 14.70 -7.40 22.60
C ALA A 218 15.54 -6.12 22.70
N ARG A 219 14.99 -4.99 22.25
CA ARG A 219 15.67 -3.68 22.34
C ARG A 219 15.94 -3.27 23.79
N VAL A 220 14.98 -3.44 24.70
CA VAL A 220 15.16 -3.17 26.13
C VAL A 220 16.28 -4.04 26.73
N LYS A 221 16.46 -5.27 26.23
CA LYS A 221 17.53 -6.20 26.64
C LYS A 221 18.86 -5.97 25.93
N GLY A 222 19.00 -4.90 25.14
CA GLY A 222 20.23 -4.53 24.44
C GLY A 222 20.53 -5.34 23.19
N PHE A 223 19.50 -5.94 22.55
CA PHE A 223 19.66 -6.60 21.25
C PHE A 223 19.44 -5.59 20.12
N TYR A 224 20.20 -5.72 19.04
CA TYR A 224 20.17 -4.82 17.88
C TYR A 224 20.45 -5.59 16.57
N PRO A 225 20.00 -5.06 15.42
CA PRO A 225 20.32 -5.63 14.11
C PRO A 225 21.79 -5.32 13.76
N LEU A 226 22.60 -6.37 13.49
CA LEU A 226 24.04 -6.19 13.25
C LEU A 226 24.38 -5.91 11.79
N THR A 227 23.68 -6.55 10.84
CA THR A 227 24.01 -6.45 9.42
C THR A 227 23.18 -5.40 8.72
N THR A 228 23.68 -4.83 7.62
CA THR A 228 22.92 -3.91 6.75
C THR A 228 21.57 -4.49 6.34
N TYR A 229 21.53 -5.80 6.08
CA TYR A 229 20.29 -6.51 5.79
C TYR A 229 19.32 -6.51 7.00
N ALA A 230 19.82 -6.87 8.19
CA ALA A 230 19.01 -6.88 9.41
C ALA A 230 18.51 -5.46 9.77
N ILE A 231 19.35 -4.43 9.61
CA ILE A 231 18.96 -3.03 9.78
C ILE A 231 17.83 -2.64 8.84
N LYS A 232 17.94 -3.01 7.55
CA LYS A 232 16.86 -2.76 6.60
C LYS A 232 15.56 -3.48 6.99
N MET A 233 15.65 -4.72 7.46
CA MET A 233 14.48 -5.50 7.89
C MET A 233 13.87 -4.95 9.19
N SER A 234 14.69 -4.41 10.10
CA SER A 234 14.19 -3.83 11.35
C SER A 234 13.33 -2.58 11.13
N ASN A 235 13.45 -1.90 9.99
CA ASN A 235 12.61 -0.77 9.64
C ASN A 235 11.12 -1.12 9.62
N THR A 236 10.77 -2.37 9.28
CA THR A 236 9.37 -2.84 9.33
C THR A 236 8.81 -2.78 10.76
N PHE A 237 9.60 -3.22 11.75
CA PHE A 237 9.19 -3.16 13.15
C PHE A 237 9.12 -1.74 13.67
N THR A 238 10.14 -0.92 13.37
CA THR A 238 10.18 0.49 13.79
C THR A 238 8.98 1.25 13.22
N PHE A 239 8.73 1.11 11.92
CA PHE A 239 7.59 1.76 11.29
C PHE A 239 6.25 1.29 11.85
N PHE A 240 6.08 -0.01 12.10
CA PHE A 240 4.85 -0.52 12.69
C PHE A 240 4.66 -0.08 14.14
N GLU A 241 5.75 0.03 14.91
CA GLU A 241 5.73 0.60 16.26
C GLU A 241 5.21 2.05 16.25
N GLU A 242 5.78 2.91 15.41
CA GLU A 242 5.38 4.31 15.25
C GLU A 242 3.92 4.42 14.78
N PHE A 243 3.52 3.58 13.83
CA PHE A 243 2.13 3.54 13.35
C PHE A 243 1.14 3.20 14.46
N ILE A 244 1.42 2.19 15.28
CA ILE A 244 0.56 1.81 16.41
C ILE A 244 0.52 2.94 17.45
N GLU A 245 1.65 3.54 17.80
CA GLU A 245 1.72 4.64 18.78
C GLU A 245 0.90 5.86 18.34
N VAL A 246 0.93 6.20 17.06
CA VAL A 246 0.14 7.28 16.49
C VAL A 246 -1.33 6.89 16.47
N LEU A 247 -1.64 5.65 16.15
CA LEU A 247 -3.01 5.14 16.09
C LEU A 247 -3.70 5.10 17.46
N GLU A 248 -2.95 4.76 18.52
CA GLU A 248 -3.44 4.79 19.91
C GLU A 248 -3.81 6.20 20.40
N LYS A 249 -3.12 7.22 19.89
CA LYS A 249 -3.38 8.64 20.21
C LYS A 249 -4.48 9.24 19.33
N ALA A 250 -4.80 8.60 18.20
CA ALA A 250 -5.69 9.15 17.19
C ALA A 250 -7.13 9.32 17.72
N LYS A 251 -7.67 10.51 17.54
CA LYS A 251 -9.06 10.87 17.87
C LYS A 251 -9.81 11.28 16.61
N MET A 252 -11.14 11.30 16.71
CA MET A 252 -11.97 11.83 15.63
C MET A 252 -11.86 13.35 15.57
N PRO A 253 -11.44 13.93 14.43
CA PRO A 253 -11.40 15.37 14.28
C PRO A 253 -12.81 15.98 14.26
N LYS A 254 -12.95 17.19 14.78
CA LYS A 254 -14.17 18.00 14.73
C LYS A 254 -14.27 18.82 13.44
N VAL A 255 -13.12 19.23 12.92
CA VAL A 255 -13.00 20.06 11.71
C VAL A 255 -11.82 19.59 10.85
N SER A 256 -11.96 19.72 9.53
CA SER A 256 -10.87 19.50 8.59
C SER A 256 -10.71 20.75 7.71
N PHE A 257 -9.46 21.17 7.52
CA PHE A 257 -9.05 22.19 6.56
C PHE A 257 -8.27 21.58 5.39
N ILE A 258 -8.19 20.23 5.33
CA ILE A 258 -7.43 19.47 4.36
C ILE A 258 -8.40 18.97 3.28
N ASN A 259 -8.14 19.33 2.03
CA ASN A 259 -8.97 18.96 0.90
C ASN A 259 -8.68 17.51 0.45
N ASP A 260 -9.72 16.83 -0.04
CA ASP A 260 -9.61 15.55 -0.70
C ASP A 260 -9.53 15.71 -2.22
N PRO A 261 -8.84 14.76 -2.88
CA PRO A 261 -7.92 13.74 -2.37
C PRO A 261 -6.52 14.28 -2.12
N TRP A 262 -5.79 13.64 -1.18
CA TRP A 262 -4.44 14.00 -0.79
C TRP A 262 -3.47 14.17 -1.96
N ILE A 263 -3.43 13.23 -2.89
CA ILE A 263 -2.42 13.18 -3.93
C ILE A 263 -2.95 13.79 -5.22
N LYS A 264 -2.87 15.10 -5.31
CA LYS A 264 -3.06 15.87 -6.56
C LYS A 264 -2.04 16.98 -6.64
N ILE A 265 -1.72 17.35 -7.88
CA ILE A 265 -0.80 18.45 -8.17
C ILE A 265 -1.19 19.74 -7.45
N ASN A 266 -2.49 19.99 -7.24
CA ASN A 266 -2.99 21.16 -6.51
C ASN A 266 -2.64 21.14 -5.01
N MET A 267 -2.34 19.98 -4.42
CA MET A 267 -1.96 19.91 -3.00
C MET A 267 -0.60 20.54 -2.74
N LEU A 268 0.27 20.57 -3.74
CA LEU A 268 1.57 21.25 -3.65
C LEU A 268 1.43 22.73 -3.27
N ASP A 269 0.32 23.38 -3.64
CA ASP A 269 0.02 24.77 -3.30
C ASP A 269 -0.32 24.96 -1.81
N TYR A 270 -0.57 23.89 -1.09
CA TYR A 270 -0.91 23.89 0.33
C TYR A 270 0.18 23.28 1.21
N LEU A 271 1.20 22.62 0.62
CA LEU A 271 2.29 22.01 1.39
C LEU A 271 3.39 23.00 1.70
N SER A 272 3.81 23.03 2.97
CA SER A 272 4.95 23.81 3.43
C SER A 272 6.27 23.22 2.91
N PRO A 273 7.25 24.04 2.52
CA PRO A 273 8.59 23.54 2.20
C PRO A 273 9.29 22.83 3.37
N ASN A 274 8.86 23.06 4.60
CA ASN A 274 9.39 22.41 5.80
C ASN A 274 9.28 20.87 5.78
N ILE A 275 8.43 20.33 4.91
CA ILE A 275 8.25 18.89 4.71
C ILE A 275 9.44 18.26 3.97
N LEU A 276 10.15 19.04 3.16
CA LEU A 276 11.30 18.58 2.38
C LEU A 276 12.52 18.37 3.28
N PHE A 277 13.37 17.45 2.89
CA PHE A 277 14.66 17.27 3.51
C PHE A 277 15.61 18.40 3.10
N ASP A 278 16.13 19.13 4.09
CA ASP A 278 16.99 20.31 3.90
C ASP A 278 18.16 20.26 4.88
N VAL A 279 19.34 19.86 4.39
CA VAL A 279 20.56 19.72 5.21
C VAL A 279 21.13 21.06 5.63
N GLU A 280 21.06 22.08 4.76
CA GLU A 280 21.73 23.37 4.95
C GLU A 280 20.80 24.48 5.44
N GLY A 281 19.52 24.20 5.62
CA GLY A 281 18.53 25.16 6.07
C GLY A 281 18.19 26.24 5.02
N ARG A 282 18.38 25.93 3.74
CA ARG A 282 18.12 26.87 2.62
C ARG A 282 16.63 27.12 2.38
N LEU A 283 15.78 26.21 2.85
CA LEU A 283 14.33 26.38 2.74
C LEU A 283 13.78 27.42 3.73
N LYS A 284 14.50 27.75 4.80
CA LYS A 284 14.03 28.69 5.84
C LYS A 284 13.55 30.01 5.29
N LYS A 285 14.22 30.56 4.29
CA LYS A 285 13.81 31.84 3.65
C LYS A 285 12.43 31.73 2.99
N TYR A 286 12.14 30.62 2.33
CA TYR A 286 10.87 30.40 1.65
C TYR A 286 9.73 30.11 2.63
N ILE A 287 10.04 29.43 3.73
CA ILE A 287 9.09 29.19 4.84
C ILE A 287 8.67 30.53 5.46
N VAL A 288 9.65 31.41 5.75
CA VAL A 288 9.39 32.76 6.29
C VAL A 288 8.61 33.63 5.30
N GLU A 289 8.83 33.48 3.99
CA GLU A 289 8.07 34.16 2.95
C GLU A 289 6.66 33.58 2.75
N GLY A 290 6.30 32.50 3.44
CA GLY A 290 5.00 31.81 3.31
C GLY A 290 4.80 31.13 1.96
N LYS A 291 5.91 30.76 1.27
CA LYS A 291 5.86 30.04 0.00
C LYS A 291 5.44 28.60 0.20
N SER A 292 4.63 28.09 -0.72
CA SER A 292 4.28 26.68 -0.80
C SER A 292 5.31 25.88 -1.63
N ILE A 293 5.28 24.55 -1.52
CA ILE A 293 6.04 23.67 -2.43
C ILE A 293 5.62 23.95 -3.88
N GLY A 294 4.33 24.19 -4.15
CA GLY A 294 3.85 24.55 -5.48
C GLY A 294 4.51 25.83 -6.05
N ASP A 295 4.74 26.85 -5.20
CA ASP A 295 5.49 28.04 -5.59
C ASP A 295 6.93 27.71 -5.96
N LEU A 296 7.58 26.83 -5.18
CA LEU A 296 8.96 26.41 -5.45
C LEU A 296 9.07 25.56 -6.71
N VAL A 297 8.08 24.73 -6.98
CA VAL A 297 8.01 23.95 -8.24
C VAL A 297 7.85 24.89 -9.44
N ARG A 298 6.92 25.84 -9.37
CA ARG A 298 6.72 26.85 -10.45
C ARG A 298 7.95 27.71 -10.71
N SER A 299 8.73 27.99 -9.69
CA SER A 299 9.98 28.75 -9.82
C SER A 299 11.20 27.91 -10.19
N GLY A 300 11.03 26.59 -10.37
CA GLY A 300 12.12 25.68 -10.74
C GLY A 300 13.11 25.36 -9.61
N ILE A 301 12.81 25.75 -8.36
CA ILE A 301 13.65 25.50 -7.18
C ILE A 301 13.48 24.03 -6.71
N VAL A 302 12.26 23.52 -6.77
CA VAL A 302 11.92 22.11 -6.49
C VAL A 302 11.45 21.47 -7.79
N LYS A 303 11.98 20.30 -8.10
CA LYS A 303 11.45 19.50 -9.21
C LYS A 303 10.38 18.55 -8.69
N PHE A 304 9.32 18.42 -9.44
CA PHE A 304 8.21 17.50 -9.15
C PHE A 304 8.16 16.42 -10.23
N ASP A 305 8.10 15.17 -9.81
CA ASP A 305 7.91 14.02 -10.71
C ASP A 305 6.79 13.11 -10.20
N ILE A 306 5.98 12.61 -11.14
CA ILE A 306 4.95 11.60 -10.85
C ILE A 306 5.62 10.24 -10.98
N SER A 307 5.83 9.59 -9.87
CA SER A 307 6.43 8.26 -9.84
C SER A 307 5.34 7.18 -9.92
N PRO A 308 5.42 6.24 -10.88
CA PRO A 308 4.57 5.06 -10.85
C PRO A 308 5.10 4.10 -9.78
N GLY A 309 4.58 4.18 -8.56
CA GLY A 309 5.05 3.33 -7.46
C GLY A 309 4.19 3.48 -6.21
N ILE A 310 4.72 3.00 -5.10
CA ILE A 310 4.10 3.14 -3.76
C ILE A 310 3.95 4.62 -3.40
N PHE A 311 4.98 5.41 -3.69
CA PHE A 311 4.95 6.86 -3.60
C PHE A 311 4.50 7.42 -4.94
N GLU A 312 3.31 8.00 -5.00
CA GLU A 312 2.70 8.48 -6.25
C GLU A 312 3.42 9.69 -6.84
N PHE A 313 4.24 10.39 -6.06
CA PHE A 313 5.08 11.51 -6.51
C PHE A 313 6.38 11.62 -5.72
N SER A 314 7.34 12.33 -6.29
CA SER A 314 8.58 12.71 -5.64
C SER A 314 8.91 14.19 -5.86
N LEU A 315 9.65 14.74 -4.92
CA LEU A 315 10.06 16.15 -4.86
C LEU A 315 11.59 16.21 -4.74
N GLU A 316 12.26 16.72 -5.75
CA GLU A 316 13.71 16.90 -5.74
C GLU A 316 14.08 18.30 -5.29
N PHE A 317 14.90 18.38 -4.25
CA PHE A 317 15.51 19.61 -3.77
C PHE A 317 16.98 19.36 -3.43
N GLU A 318 17.88 20.12 -4.06
CA GLU A 318 19.34 20.13 -3.81
C GLU A 318 19.98 18.73 -3.79
N GLY A 319 19.61 17.88 -4.74
CA GLY A 319 20.19 16.55 -4.89
C GLY A 319 19.61 15.48 -3.96
N PHE A 320 18.55 15.83 -3.23
CA PHE A 320 17.74 14.87 -2.46
C PHE A 320 16.34 14.76 -3.04
N GLU A 321 15.86 13.56 -3.14
CA GLU A 321 14.49 13.25 -3.51
C GLU A 321 13.71 12.88 -2.26
N THR A 322 12.60 13.56 -2.03
CA THR A 322 11.65 13.28 -0.94
C THR A 322 10.35 12.76 -1.54
N SER A 323 9.90 11.60 -1.08
CA SER A 323 8.59 11.02 -1.43
C SER A 323 7.75 10.88 -0.19
N LEU A 324 6.44 11.11 -0.31
CA LEU A 324 5.48 11.04 0.79
C LEU A 324 4.32 10.12 0.45
N LEU A 325 3.83 9.41 1.46
CA LEU A 325 2.65 8.56 1.38
C LEU A 325 1.76 8.84 2.57
N GLU A 326 0.53 9.29 2.30
CA GLU A 326 -0.48 9.44 3.34
C GLU A 326 -0.90 8.05 3.85
N GLN A 327 -0.81 7.85 5.17
CA GLN A 327 -1.24 6.62 5.82
C GLN A 327 -2.71 6.73 6.26
N PHE A 328 -3.02 7.72 7.09
CA PHE A 328 -4.38 8.02 7.51
C PHE A 328 -4.47 9.42 8.14
N ARG A 329 -5.71 9.88 8.36
CA ARG A 329 -6.01 11.18 8.96
C ARG A 329 -6.76 10.99 10.25
N ALA A 330 -6.42 11.76 11.28
CA ALA A 330 -7.11 11.83 12.55
C ALA A 330 -6.70 13.13 13.25
N ASP A 331 -7.24 13.38 14.43
CA ASP A 331 -6.73 14.38 15.36
C ASP A 331 -5.69 13.66 16.27
N PHE A 332 -4.41 14.00 16.13
CA PHE A 332 -3.32 13.34 16.85
C PHE A 332 -2.83 14.12 18.06
N ASN A 333 -3.18 15.40 18.18
CA ASN A 333 -2.74 16.31 19.23
C ASN A 333 -3.86 16.81 20.14
N ASP A 334 -5.12 16.33 19.92
CA ASP A 334 -6.32 16.64 20.70
C ASP A 334 -6.78 18.11 20.59
N ASP A 335 -6.47 18.77 19.47
CA ASP A 335 -6.93 20.13 19.19
C ASP A 335 -8.26 20.19 18.43
N GLY A 336 -8.76 19.05 18.01
CA GLY A 336 -10.01 18.89 17.25
C GLY A 336 -9.88 19.14 15.76
N ILE A 337 -8.68 19.40 15.24
CA ILE A 337 -8.40 19.59 13.81
C ILE A 337 -7.93 18.27 13.19
N GLU A 338 -8.25 18.05 11.92
CA GLU A 338 -7.77 16.88 11.20
C GLU A 338 -6.32 17.06 10.78
N ASP A 339 -5.46 16.17 11.26
CA ASP A 339 -4.08 16.02 10.88
C ASP A 339 -3.90 14.85 9.90
N ILE A 340 -2.73 14.75 9.27
CA ILE A 340 -2.34 13.66 8.38
C ILE A 340 -1.12 12.97 8.97
N PHE A 341 -1.19 11.65 9.17
CA PHE A 341 -0.02 10.82 9.39
C PHE A 341 0.54 10.36 8.05
N VAL A 342 1.78 10.69 7.78
CA VAL A 342 2.49 10.33 6.56
C VAL A 342 3.72 9.48 6.86
N SER A 343 4.05 8.58 5.96
CA SER A 343 5.39 8.01 5.84
C SER A 343 6.09 8.62 4.63
N GLY A 344 7.40 8.73 4.69
CA GLY A 344 8.19 9.28 3.61
C GLY A 344 9.50 8.55 3.43
N TRP A 345 10.12 8.82 2.32
CA TRP A 345 11.44 8.33 1.96
C TRP A 345 12.28 9.46 1.41
N VAL A 346 13.49 9.59 1.94
CA VAL A 346 14.49 10.52 1.42
C VAL A 346 15.63 9.71 0.82
N ARG A 347 16.08 10.09 -0.37
CA ARG A 347 17.29 9.52 -0.98
C ARG A 347 18.15 10.59 -1.62
N ALA A 348 19.47 10.43 -1.53
CA ALA A 348 20.41 11.22 -2.32
C ALA A 348 20.39 10.74 -3.78
N ILE A 349 20.25 11.65 -4.74
CA ILE A 349 20.17 11.32 -6.17
C ILE A 349 21.50 10.79 -6.69
N HIS A 350 22.62 11.33 -6.20
CA HIS A 350 23.97 10.95 -6.59
C HIS A 350 24.75 10.31 -5.45
N GLY A 351 24.09 9.49 -4.61
CA GLY A 351 24.73 8.88 -3.45
C GLY A 351 24.03 7.59 -3.02
N THR A 352 24.53 7.02 -1.93
CA THR A 352 23.96 5.80 -1.32
C THR A 352 23.09 6.09 -0.11
N MET A 353 22.98 7.36 0.31
CA MET A 353 22.16 7.76 1.45
C MET A 353 20.67 7.63 1.11
N GLY A 354 19.96 6.94 1.99
CA GLY A 354 18.49 6.86 1.91
C GLY A 354 17.94 6.40 3.26
N PHE A 355 16.83 7.01 3.69
CA PHE A 355 16.16 6.64 4.93
C PHE A 355 14.65 6.90 4.83
N GLY A 356 13.89 6.10 5.57
CA GLY A 356 12.46 6.32 5.79
C GLY A 356 12.23 7.22 6.99
N PHE A 357 11.09 7.90 7.00
CA PHE A 357 10.64 8.70 8.15
C PHE A 357 9.11 8.66 8.23
N THR A 358 8.58 8.99 9.39
CA THR A 358 7.17 9.28 9.62
C THR A 358 7.01 10.71 10.12
N GLU A 359 5.88 11.33 9.83
CA GLU A 359 5.59 12.69 10.27
C GLU A 359 4.09 12.89 10.43
N ILE A 360 3.72 13.77 11.34
CA ILE A 360 2.35 14.27 11.46
C ILE A 360 2.31 15.66 10.84
N LEU A 361 1.40 15.84 9.89
CA LEU A 361 1.18 17.11 9.22
C LEU A 361 -0.16 17.68 9.60
N THR A 362 -0.22 18.98 9.88
CA THR A 362 -1.44 19.69 10.27
C THR A 362 -1.71 20.88 9.37
N ARG A 363 -2.97 21.30 9.29
CA ARG A 363 -3.40 22.56 8.68
C ARG A 363 -4.33 23.30 9.61
N LEU A 364 -3.82 24.29 10.29
CA LEU A 364 -4.56 25.01 11.36
C LEU A 364 -5.75 25.86 10.85
N SER A 365 -5.75 26.26 9.59
CA SER A 365 -6.88 26.94 8.93
C SER A 365 -6.72 26.92 7.41
N GLN A 366 -7.74 27.34 6.68
CA GLN A 366 -7.66 27.45 5.22
C GLN A 366 -6.59 28.44 4.72
N LYS A 367 -6.09 29.35 5.57
CA LYS A 367 -5.05 30.32 5.23
C LYS A 367 -3.63 29.82 5.48
N HIS A 368 -3.49 28.75 6.26
CA HIS A 368 -2.18 28.17 6.56
C HIS A 368 -1.83 27.07 5.54
N LEU A 369 -0.54 26.88 5.35
CA LEU A 369 -0.03 25.71 4.65
C LEU A 369 -0.18 24.47 5.57
N ILE A 370 -0.15 23.30 4.95
CA ILE A 370 0.01 22.02 5.66
C ILE A 370 1.49 21.93 6.04
N ASP A 371 1.79 21.85 7.32
CA ASP A 371 3.13 21.82 7.88
C ASP A 371 3.27 20.71 8.92
N LYS A 372 4.47 20.47 9.41
CA LYS A 372 4.71 19.58 10.55
C LYS A 372 3.94 20.08 11.77
N ALA A 373 3.28 19.13 12.47
CA ALA A 373 2.47 19.40 13.65
C ALA A 373 3.30 19.75 14.88
#